data_5d833b7922525e20e50f1636d8586d44
#
_entry.id   5d833b7922525e20e50f1636d8586d44
#
_cell.length_a   1.000
_cell.length_b   1.000
_cell.length_c   1.000
_cell.angle_alpha   90.00
_cell.angle_beta   90.00
_cell.angle_gamma   90.00
#
_symmetry.space_group_name_H-M   'P 1'
#
loop_
_entity.id
_entity.type
_entity.pdbx_description
1 polymer ?
#
loop_
_entity_poly.entity_id
_entity_poly.type
_entity_poly.pdbx_seq_one_letter_code
_entity_poly.pdbx_strand_id
1 'polypeptide(L)'
;MNSDYKQFQVFNNIETLNTFTNLLSDNKIDFEVENNSKIFDPSFANNDFEKEYIVKIHPNDFEKVYDLEEEIIKNEIQNTPEDYYLFDYNNSELLDIVNKRDEWNAFDYYLAKKILNDRGNLITEEKIIEIKKERIEELKKPTEIKSIWIILLYIITILGIFLPLFIGISSIIFGYFIRSMKKTLPNGESVYQFSEKDRKHGTVFLFGGIFFFIFWILFFALK
;
A
#
# COMPACT_ATOMS: atom_id res chain seq x y z
N MET A 1 -1.91 -19.13 1.67
CA MET A 1 -2.39 -17.72 1.62
C MET A 1 -3.61 -17.69 0.72
N ASN A 2 -4.74 -17.27 1.25
CA ASN A 2 -5.96 -17.16 0.46
C ASN A 2 -5.83 -15.92 -0.45
N SER A 3 -5.98 -16.07 -1.77
CA SER A 3 -5.82 -14.98 -2.74
C SER A 3 -6.85 -13.86 -2.60
N ASP A 4 -7.91 -14.12 -1.83
CA ASP A 4 -9.05 -13.21 -1.68
C ASP A 4 -8.84 -12.16 -0.58
N TYR A 5 -7.89 -12.41 0.35
CA TYR A 5 -7.55 -11.46 1.40
C TYR A 5 -6.65 -10.35 0.86
N LYS A 6 -6.92 -9.11 1.26
CA LYS A 6 -6.15 -7.93 0.85
C LYS A 6 -5.60 -7.21 2.07
N GLN A 7 -4.47 -6.56 1.90
CA GLN A 7 -3.90 -5.72 2.93
C GLN A 7 -4.92 -4.66 3.34
N PHE A 8 -5.19 -4.61 4.64
CA PHE A 8 -6.04 -3.61 5.27
C PHE A 8 -5.20 -2.59 6.03
N GLN A 9 -4.38 -3.06 6.98
CA GLN A 9 -3.59 -2.17 7.83
C GLN A 9 -2.21 -2.78 8.15
N VAL A 10 -1.24 -1.89 8.43
CA VAL A 10 0.12 -2.25 8.81
C VAL A 10 0.38 -1.77 10.23
N PHE A 11 1.01 -2.63 11.04
CA PHE A 11 1.35 -2.36 12.43
C PHE A 11 2.84 -2.53 12.65
N ASN A 12 3.45 -1.59 13.37
CA ASN A 12 4.86 -1.66 13.77
C ASN A 12 5.03 -2.10 15.24
N ASN A 13 3.92 -2.27 15.97
CA ASN A 13 3.89 -2.67 17.35
C ASN A 13 2.98 -3.89 17.53
N ILE A 14 3.47 -4.89 18.28
CA ILE A 14 2.74 -6.13 18.55
C ILE A 14 1.50 -5.91 19.44
N GLU A 15 1.54 -4.93 20.35
CA GLU A 15 0.42 -4.65 21.26
C GLU A 15 -0.76 -4.07 20.49
N THR A 16 -0.51 -3.10 19.59
CA THR A 16 -1.54 -2.52 18.72
C THR A 16 -2.07 -3.55 17.73
N LEU A 17 -1.21 -4.42 17.19
CA LEU A 17 -1.63 -5.54 16.36
C LEU A 17 -2.59 -6.46 17.13
N ASN A 18 -2.22 -6.88 18.35
CA ASN A 18 -3.05 -7.79 19.16
C ASN A 18 -4.40 -7.17 19.49
N THR A 19 -4.42 -5.88 19.85
CA THR A 19 -5.68 -5.15 20.10
C THR A 19 -6.58 -5.17 18.87
N PHE A 20 -6.03 -4.90 17.70
CA PHE A 20 -6.78 -4.89 16.45
C PHE A 20 -7.24 -6.31 16.04
N THR A 21 -6.39 -7.32 16.15
CA THR A 21 -6.79 -8.70 15.81
C THR A 21 -7.81 -9.28 16.78
N ASN A 22 -7.79 -8.89 18.06
CA ASN A 22 -8.84 -9.22 19.01
C ASN A 22 -10.17 -8.60 18.60
N LEU A 23 -10.17 -7.31 18.19
CA LEU A 23 -11.35 -6.64 17.65
C LEU A 23 -11.96 -7.41 16.48
N LEU A 24 -11.14 -7.84 15.53
CA LEU A 24 -11.60 -8.63 14.37
C LEU A 24 -12.19 -9.98 14.82
N SER A 25 -11.51 -10.67 15.72
CA SER A 25 -11.95 -11.98 16.25
C SER A 25 -13.28 -11.89 16.99
N ASP A 26 -13.45 -10.88 17.87
CA ASP A 26 -14.66 -10.65 18.64
C ASP A 26 -15.86 -10.36 17.75
N ASN A 27 -15.61 -9.73 16.59
CA ASN A 27 -16.62 -9.41 15.58
C ASN A 27 -16.76 -10.46 14.47
N LYS A 28 -16.10 -11.64 14.62
CA LYS A 28 -16.14 -12.77 13.67
C LYS A 28 -15.73 -12.36 12.25
N ILE A 29 -14.68 -11.54 12.15
CA ILE A 29 -14.05 -11.15 10.91
C ILE A 29 -12.79 -11.99 10.74
N ASP A 30 -12.73 -12.75 9.66
CA ASP A 30 -11.58 -13.57 9.34
C ASP A 30 -10.43 -12.70 8.84
N PHE A 31 -9.20 -12.99 9.30
CA PHE A 31 -8.00 -12.24 8.93
C PHE A 31 -6.78 -13.13 8.80
N GLU A 32 -5.78 -12.64 8.08
CA GLU A 32 -4.43 -13.19 8.02
C GLU A 32 -3.44 -12.12 8.51
N VAL A 33 -2.42 -12.54 9.27
CA VAL A 33 -1.31 -11.67 9.67
C VAL A 33 -0.05 -12.13 8.96
N GLU A 34 0.53 -11.26 8.17
CA GLU A 34 1.83 -11.47 7.54
C GLU A 34 2.89 -10.69 8.32
N ASN A 35 3.93 -11.40 8.76
CA ASN A 35 5.10 -10.77 9.39
C ASN A 35 6.11 -10.46 8.28
N ASN A 36 6.25 -9.18 7.96
CA ASN A 36 7.15 -8.69 6.93
C ASN A 36 8.43 -8.09 7.54
N SER A 37 8.73 -8.45 8.78
CA SER A 37 9.94 -8.01 9.47
C SER A 37 11.15 -8.41 8.64
N LYS A 38 11.91 -7.42 8.16
CA LYS A 38 13.13 -7.67 7.40
C LYS A 38 14.14 -8.35 8.32
N ILE A 39 14.51 -9.60 7.97
CA ILE A 39 15.65 -10.27 8.59
C ILE A 39 16.90 -9.57 8.07
N PHE A 40 17.29 -8.48 8.72
CA PHE A 40 18.57 -7.83 8.46
C PHE A 40 19.64 -8.40 9.39
N ASP A 41 20.91 -8.28 8.96
CA ASP A 41 22.13 -8.76 9.62
C ASP A 41 22.09 -8.55 11.16
N PRO A 42 22.38 -9.58 11.97
CA PRO A 42 22.42 -9.50 13.44
C PRO A 42 23.31 -8.40 14.02
N SER A 43 24.27 -7.89 13.25
CA SER A 43 25.14 -6.78 13.67
C SER A 43 24.45 -5.41 13.75
N PHE A 44 23.25 -5.27 13.16
CA PHE A 44 22.40 -4.07 13.25
C PHE A 44 21.11 -4.31 14.07
N ALA A 45 21.00 -5.43 14.76
CA ALA A 45 19.77 -6.01 15.32
C ALA A 45 19.24 -5.31 16.61
N ASN A 46 19.64 -4.09 16.93
CA ASN A 46 19.13 -3.38 18.10
C ASN A 46 18.06 -2.29 17.80
N ASN A 47 17.48 -2.28 16.58
CA ASN A 47 16.39 -1.38 16.27
C ASN A 47 15.06 -2.17 16.18
N ASP A 48 14.23 -2.04 17.22
CA ASP A 48 12.83 -2.51 17.24
C ASP A 48 11.94 -1.84 16.16
N PHE A 49 12.48 -0.90 15.38
CA PHE A 49 11.78 -0.12 14.36
C PHE A 49 11.51 -0.85 13.04
N GLU A 50 11.94 -2.11 12.90
CA GLU A 50 11.79 -2.86 11.63
C GLU A 50 10.76 -3.99 11.69
N LYS A 51 9.97 -4.08 12.75
CA LYS A 51 8.87 -5.06 12.81
C LYS A 51 7.65 -4.49 12.10
N GLU A 52 7.31 -5.12 10.99
CA GLU A 52 6.15 -4.76 10.19
C GLU A 52 5.19 -5.95 10.12
N TYR A 53 3.98 -5.76 10.62
CA TYR A 53 2.92 -6.76 10.60
C TYR A 53 1.80 -6.26 9.70
N ILE A 54 1.48 -7.01 8.65
CA ILE A 54 0.43 -6.68 7.70
C ILE A 54 -0.80 -7.50 8.05
N VAL A 55 -1.89 -6.85 8.43
CA VAL A 55 -3.19 -7.49 8.58
C VAL A 55 -3.93 -7.45 7.26
N LYS A 56 -4.38 -8.63 6.84
CA LYS A 56 -5.15 -8.83 5.62
C LYS A 56 -6.53 -9.35 5.99
N ILE A 57 -7.56 -8.78 5.37
CA ILE A 57 -8.95 -9.21 5.53
C ILE A 57 -9.62 -9.32 4.16
N HIS A 58 -10.80 -9.91 4.12
CA HIS A 58 -11.57 -9.94 2.88
C HIS A 58 -12.09 -8.54 2.54
N PRO A 59 -12.03 -8.09 1.27
CA PRO A 59 -12.47 -6.74 0.87
C PRO A 59 -13.90 -6.38 1.29
N ASN A 60 -14.80 -7.36 1.33
CA ASN A 60 -16.18 -7.16 1.74
C ASN A 60 -16.34 -6.73 3.21
N ASP A 61 -15.33 -6.97 4.04
CA ASP A 61 -15.34 -6.64 5.46
C ASP A 61 -14.68 -5.28 5.76
N PHE A 62 -14.08 -4.61 4.78
CA PHE A 62 -13.38 -3.35 4.96
C PHE A 62 -14.25 -2.27 5.60
N GLU A 63 -15.45 -2.03 5.06
CA GLU A 63 -16.39 -1.03 5.61
C GLU A 63 -16.84 -1.40 7.02
N LYS A 64 -17.12 -2.68 7.27
CA LYS A 64 -17.49 -3.17 8.61
C LYS A 64 -16.39 -2.89 9.64
N VAL A 65 -15.11 -3.08 9.27
CA VAL A 65 -13.99 -2.79 10.16
C VAL A 65 -13.85 -1.30 10.41
N TYR A 66 -14.03 -0.47 9.39
CA TYR A 66 -14.04 0.98 9.56
C TYR A 66 -15.15 1.46 10.52
N ASP A 67 -16.33 0.87 10.45
CA ASP A 67 -17.44 1.21 11.38
C ASP A 67 -17.12 0.78 12.82
N LEU A 68 -16.48 -0.38 13.02
CA LEU A 68 -16.04 -0.85 14.33
C LEU A 68 -14.95 0.05 14.93
N GLU A 69 -13.98 0.47 14.12
CA GLU A 69 -12.97 1.45 14.57
C GLU A 69 -13.62 2.77 15.00
N GLU A 70 -14.58 3.26 14.22
CA GLU A 70 -15.29 4.51 14.57
C GLU A 70 -15.99 4.41 15.92
N GLU A 71 -16.65 3.29 16.21
CA GLU A 71 -17.38 3.08 17.46
C GLU A 71 -16.44 3.12 18.69
N ILE A 72 -15.29 2.47 18.59
CA ILE A 72 -14.27 2.45 19.66
C ILE A 72 -13.70 3.85 19.87
N ILE A 73 -13.29 4.49 18.79
CA ILE A 73 -12.59 5.77 18.83
C ILE A 73 -13.49 6.92 19.30
N LYS A 74 -14.80 6.86 19.05
CA LYS A 74 -15.75 7.87 19.53
C LYS A 74 -15.65 8.14 21.03
N ASN A 75 -15.33 7.11 21.82
CA ASN A 75 -15.14 7.26 23.27
C ASN A 75 -13.75 7.83 23.61
N GLU A 76 -12.72 7.44 22.87
CA GLU A 76 -11.36 7.88 23.12
C GLU A 76 -11.16 9.37 22.79
N ILE A 77 -11.69 9.84 21.66
CA ILE A 77 -11.55 11.25 21.23
C ILE A 77 -12.24 12.25 22.16
N GLN A 78 -13.18 11.81 23.02
CA GLN A 78 -13.82 12.69 24.00
C GLN A 78 -12.85 13.10 25.12
N ASN A 79 -11.84 12.28 25.39
CA ASN A 79 -10.87 12.47 26.44
C ASN A 79 -9.49 12.90 25.90
N THR A 80 -9.44 13.41 24.66
CA THR A 80 -8.19 13.87 24.05
C THR A 80 -7.63 15.06 24.84
N PRO A 81 -6.34 15.03 25.24
CA PRO A 81 -5.70 16.16 25.91
C PRO A 81 -5.74 17.43 25.05
N GLU A 82 -5.91 18.60 25.67
CA GLU A 82 -6.03 19.90 24.96
C GLU A 82 -4.74 20.28 24.20
N ASP A 83 -3.61 19.71 24.56
CA ASP A 83 -2.30 19.90 23.92
C ASP A 83 -2.05 18.92 22.75
N TYR A 84 -3.05 18.15 22.35
CA TYR A 84 -2.91 17.25 21.20
C TYR A 84 -2.72 18.05 19.91
N TYR A 85 -1.73 17.69 19.11
CA TYR A 85 -1.22 18.47 17.97
C TYR A 85 -2.29 18.88 16.92
N LEU A 86 -3.37 18.09 16.77
CA LEU A 86 -4.43 18.39 15.81
C LEU A 86 -5.25 19.63 16.19
N PHE A 87 -5.25 20.05 17.46
CA PHE A 87 -5.95 21.28 17.85
C PHE A 87 -5.28 22.54 17.31
N ASP A 88 -3.97 22.48 17.00
CA ASP A 88 -3.21 23.57 16.38
C ASP A 88 -3.42 23.65 14.87
N TYR A 89 -3.98 22.59 14.24
CA TYR A 89 -4.20 22.56 12.80
C TYR A 89 -5.34 23.50 12.38
N ASN A 90 -5.15 24.18 11.25
CA ASN A 90 -6.24 24.95 10.64
C ASN A 90 -7.23 24.04 9.90
N ASN A 91 -8.39 24.60 9.52
CA ASN A 91 -9.46 23.82 8.90
C ASN A 91 -9.05 23.17 7.57
N SER A 92 -8.13 23.77 6.81
CA SER A 92 -7.65 23.18 5.54
C SER A 92 -6.78 21.94 5.80
N GLU A 93 -5.94 21.97 6.82
CA GLU A 93 -5.10 20.84 7.23
C GLU A 93 -5.95 19.70 7.78
N LEU A 94 -6.95 20.00 8.59
CA LEU A 94 -7.91 19.01 9.10
C LEU A 94 -8.76 18.39 7.98
N LEU A 95 -9.15 19.18 6.98
CA LEU A 95 -9.85 18.68 5.79
C LEU A 95 -8.97 17.76 4.95
N ASP A 96 -7.66 18.03 4.86
CA ASP A 96 -6.72 17.15 4.18
C ASP A 96 -6.65 15.76 4.84
N ILE A 97 -6.65 15.72 6.17
CA ILE A 97 -6.76 14.46 6.94
C ILE A 97 -8.03 13.70 6.59
N VAL A 98 -9.18 14.39 6.59
CA VAL A 98 -10.46 13.76 6.26
C VAL A 98 -10.51 13.28 4.81
N ASN A 99 -9.89 13.99 3.88
CA ASN A 99 -9.83 13.61 2.48
C ASN A 99 -8.89 12.39 2.24
N LYS A 100 -7.90 12.19 3.11
CA LYS A 100 -6.85 11.17 2.95
C LYS A 100 -6.84 10.17 4.10
N ARG A 101 -8.01 9.65 4.47
CA ARG A 101 -8.14 8.66 5.56
C ARG A 101 -7.13 7.52 5.47
N ASP A 102 -6.78 7.10 4.26
CA ASP A 102 -5.84 6.02 3.98
C ASP A 102 -4.38 6.33 4.35
N GLU A 103 -4.04 7.59 4.57
CA GLU A 103 -2.71 8.06 4.97
C GLU A 103 -2.60 8.33 6.48
N TRP A 104 -3.73 8.34 7.19
CA TRP A 104 -3.81 8.70 8.61
C TRP A 104 -4.32 7.54 9.46
N ASN A 105 -3.93 7.51 10.73
CA ASN A 105 -4.52 6.56 11.67
C ASN A 105 -5.98 6.92 11.96
N ALA A 106 -6.73 5.94 12.44
CA ALA A 106 -8.17 6.11 12.68
C ALA A 106 -8.46 7.20 13.71
N PHE A 107 -7.67 7.30 14.80
CA PHE A 107 -7.85 8.31 15.85
C PHE A 107 -7.74 9.72 15.28
N ASP A 108 -6.69 10.03 14.53
CA ASP A 108 -6.48 11.36 13.94
C ASP A 108 -7.58 11.71 12.94
N TYR A 109 -8.02 10.76 12.13
CA TYR A 109 -9.11 10.96 11.18
C TYR A 109 -10.42 11.36 11.89
N TYR A 110 -10.82 10.60 12.91
CA TYR A 110 -12.07 10.89 13.62
C TYR A 110 -11.98 12.14 14.49
N LEU A 111 -10.81 12.40 15.10
CA LEU A 111 -10.57 13.63 15.85
C LEU A 111 -10.61 14.86 14.93
N ALA A 112 -9.99 14.79 13.74
CA ALA A 112 -10.08 15.87 12.75
C ALA A 112 -11.53 16.18 12.34
N LYS A 113 -12.35 15.13 12.08
CA LYS A 113 -13.79 15.30 11.84
C LYS A 113 -14.48 16.02 12.99
N LYS A 114 -14.18 15.60 14.23
CA LYS A 114 -14.78 16.22 15.43
C LYS A 114 -14.39 17.69 15.54
N ILE A 115 -13.10 18.01 15.43
CA ILE A 115 -12.62 19.41 15.54
C ILE A 115 -13.26 20.30 14.46
N LEU A 116 -13.36 19.80 13.21
CA LEU A 116 -14.01 20.54 12.13
C LEU A 116 -15.48 20.81 12.46
N ASN A 117 -16.22 19.82 12.95
CA ASN A 117 -17.62 19.96 13.35
C ASN A 117 -17.77 20.95 14.51
N ASP A 118 -16.91 20.87 15.53
CA ASP A 118 -16.90 21.78 16.68
C ASP A 118 -16.62 23.23 16.27
N ARG A 119 -15.82 23.44 15.21
CA ARG A 119 -15.55 24.75 14.60
C ARG A 119 -16.63 25.23 13.62
N GLY A 120 -17.74 24.50 13.50
CA GLY A 120 -18.88 24.87 12.64
C GLY A 120 -18.71 24.50 11.16
N ASN A 121 -17.66 23.77 10.81
CA ASN A 121 -17.47 23.19 9.47
C ASN A 121 -18.07 21.78 9.42
N LEU A 122 -19.40 21.70 9.46
CA LEU A 122 -20.11 20.42 9.47
C LEU A 122 -19.80 19.60 8.21
N ILE A 123 -19.24 18.43 8.41
CA ILE A 123 -19.02 17.46 7.33
C ILE A 123 -20.18 16.48 7.35
N THR A 124 -21.09 16.63 6.38
CA THR A 124 -22.26 15.75 6.24
C THR A 124 -21.86 14.38 5.73
N GLU A 125 -22.70 13.36 5.95
CA GLU A 125 -22.47 12.01 5.45
C GLU A 125 -22.39 11.99 3.90
N GLU A 126 -23.20 12.81 3.22
CA GLU A 126 -23.14 12.94 1.76
C GLU A 126 -21.75 13.44 1.32
N LYS A 127 -21.18 14.41 2.06
CA LYS A 127 -19.84 14.94 1.76
C LYS A 127 -18.75 13.90 2.01
N ILE A 128 -18.89 13.06 3.04
CA ILE A 128 -17.96 11.95 3.29
C ILE A 128 -18.00 10.93 2.15
N ILE A 129 -19.19 10.58 1.66
CA ILE A 129 -19.36 9.67 0.53
C ILE A 129 -18.69 10.24 -0.73
N GLU A 130 -18.88 11.54 -1.00
CA GLU A 130 -18.24 12.23 -2.12
C GLU A 130 -16.71 12.20 -2.01
N ILE A 131 -16.16 12.56 -0.84
CA ILE A 131 -14.73 12.53 -0.53
C ILE A 131 -14.15 11.13 -0.74
N LYS A 132 -14.78 10.09 -0.19
CA LYS A 132 -14.36 8.70 -0.38
C LYS A 132 -14.32 8.34 -1.86
N LYS A 133 -15.32 8.72 -2.63
CA LYS A 133 -15.40 8.45 -4.06
C LYS A 133 -14.29 9.18 -4.83
N GLU A 134 -14.08 10.45 -4.58
CA GLU A 134 -13.03 11.26 -5.21
C GLU A 134 -11.65 10.68 -4.89
N ARG A 135 -11.41 10.28 -3.64
CA ARG A 135 -10.15 9.67 -3.21
C ARG A 135 -9.89 8.34 -3.90
N ILE A 136 -10.90 7.48 -4.04
CA ILE A 136 -10.79 6.23 -4.78
C ILE A 136 -10.43 6.49 -6.25
N GLU A 137 -11.08 7.45 -6.91
CA GLU A 137 -10.77 7.80 -8.30
C GLU A 137 -9.35 8.42 -8.44
N GLU A 138 -8.90 9.18 -7.46
CA GLU A 138 -7.51 9.68 -7.41
C GLU A 138 -6.52 8.51 -7.30
N LEU A 139 -6.76 7.62 -6.34
CA LEU A 139 -5.90 6.47 -6.08
C LEU A 139 -5.92 5.44 -7.22
N LYS A 140 -6.99 5.37 -8.02
CA LYS A 140 -7.03 4.52 -9.23
C LYS A 140 -6.04 4.96 -10.30
N LYS A 141 -5.63 6.23 -10.30
CA LYS A 141 -4.68 6.72 -11.30
C LYS A 141 -3.39 5.91 -11.25
N PRO A 142 -2.94 5.37 -12.38
CA PRO A 142 -1.70 4.61 -12.41
C PRO A 142 -0.50 5.53 -12.25
N THR A 143 0.57 5.00 -11.65
CA THR A 143 1.87 5.66 -11.63
C THR A 143 2.50 5.59 -13.01
N GLU A 144 2.97 6.70 -13.53
CA GLU A 144 3.72 6.74 -14.78
C GLU A 144 5.23 6.67 -14.51
N ILE A 145 5.91 5.80 -15.25
CA ILE A 145 7.37 5.69 -15.18
C ILE A 145 7.97 6.79 -16.06
N LYS A 146 8.85 7.61 -15.49
CA LYS A 146 9.55 8.64 -16.27
C LYS A 146 10.29 8.01 -17.45
N SER A 147 10.15 8.58 -18.64
CA SER A 147 10.71 8.04 -19.89
C SER A 147 12.20 7.72 -19.82
N ILE A 148 12.96 8.48 -19.03
CA ILE A 148 14.40 8.22 -18.84
C ILE A 148 14.66 6.83 -18.25
N TRP A 149 13.84 6.37 -17.28
CA TRP A 149 13.99 5.05 -16.69
C TRP A 149 13.64 3.93 -17.67
N ILE A 150 12.62 4.16 -18.52
CA ILE A 150 12.26 3.23 -19.60
C ILE A 150 13.43 3.09 -20.59
N ILE A 151 14.04 4.21 -21.00
CA ILE A 151 15.21 4.20 -21.89
C ILE A 151 16.38 3.44 -21.25
N LEU A 152 16.68 3.72 -19.97
CA LEU A 152 17.74 3.02 -19.25
C LEU A 152 17.49 1.52 -19.17
N LEU A 153 16.25 1.09 -18.93
CA LEU A 153 15.90 -0.33 -18.93
C LEU A 153 16.11 -0.98 -20.31
N TYR A 154 15.80 -0.29 -21.42
CA TYR A 154 16.12 -0.79 -22.75
C TYR A 154 17.63 -0.95 -22.98
N ILE A 155 18.42 0.05 -22.59
CA ILE A 155 19.90 -0.03 -22.68
C ILE A 155 20.41 -1.22 -21.87
N ILE A 156 19.95 -1.37 -20.63
CA ILE A 156 20.32 -2.52 -19.77
C ILE A 156 19.93 -3.84 -20.41
N THR A 157 18.72 -3.95 -20.96
CA THR A 157 18.26 -5.17 -21.62
C THR A 157 19.14 -5.54 -22.83
N ILE A 158 19.55 -4.57 -23.64
CA ILE A 158 20.46 -4.77 -24.78
C ILE A 158 21.85 -5.18 -24.31
N LEU A 159 22.38 -4.57 -23.25
CA LEU A 159 23.65 -4.96 -22.63
C LEU A 159 23.62 -6.39 -22.08
N GLY A 160 22.45 -6.97 -21.84
CA GLY A 160 22.26 -8.36 -21.46
C GLY A 160 22.79 -9.37 -22.50
N ILE A 161 23.03 -8.94 -23.75
CA ILE A 161 23.73 -9.73 -24.76
C ILE A 161 25.16 -10.08 -24.29
N PHE A 162 25.81 -9.18 -23.54
CA PHE A 162 27.21 -9.36 -23.09
C PHE A 162 27.33 -9.98 -21.71
N LEU A 163 26.33 -9.75 -20.81
CA LEU A 163 26.31 -10.20 -19.42
C LEU A 163 24.95 -10.86 -19.07
N PRO A 164 24.62 -12.00 -19.67
CA PRO A 164 23.28 -12.58 -19.65
C PRO A 164 22.80 -13.00 -18.26
N LEU A 165 23.70 -13.48 -17.41
CA LEU A 165 23.35 -14.00 -16.10
C LEU A 165 22.82 -12.90 -15.16
N PHE A 166 23.47 -11.74 -15.13
CA PHE A 166 23.08 -10.64 -14.24
C PHE A 166 22.02 -9.73 -14.88
N ILE A 167 22.25 -9.35 -16.14
CA ILE A 167 21.41 -8.36 -16.82
C ILE A 167 20.13 -8.97 -17.36
N GLY A 168 20.21 -10.22 -17.91
CA GLY A 168 19.04 -10.95 -18.38
C GLY A 168 18.04 -11.23 -17.25
N ILE A 169 18.52 -11.71 -16.11
CA ILE A 169 17.68 -11.96 -14.94
C ILE A 169 17.07 -10.64 -14.42
N SER A 170 17.86 -9.57 -14.35
CA SER A 170 17.35 -8.25 -13.92
C SER A 170 16.23 -7.75 -14.85
N SER A 171 16.39 -7.90 -16.17
CA SER A 171 15.35 -7.52 -17.15
C SER A 171 14.05 -8.33 -16.97
N ILE A 172 14.17 -9.63 -16.68
CA ILE A 172 13.01 -10.49 -16.39
C ILE A 172 12.29 -10.00 -15.12
N ILE A 173 13.03 -9.74 -14.04
CA ILE A 173 12.46 -9.31 -12.75
C ILE A 173 11.76 -7.96 -12.90
N PHE A 174 12.44 -6.95 -13.45
CA PHE A 174 11.85 -5.63 -13.65
C PHE A 174 10.67 -5.66 -14.61
N GLY A 175 10.78 -6.44 -15.70
CA GLY A 175 9.69 -6.60 -16.66
C GLY A 175 8.46 -7.24 -16.03
N TYR A 176 8.64 -8.29 -15.22
CA TYR A 176 7.57 -8.92 -14.48
C TYR A 176 6.93 -7.96 -13.48
N PHE A 177 7.75 -7.23 -12.71
CA PHE A 177 7.31 -6.26 -11.72
C PHE A 177 6.44 -5.16 -12.35
N ILE A 178 6.96 -4.47 -13.39
CA ILE A 178 6.24 -3.41 -14.08
C ILE A 178 4.91 -3.92 -14.68
N ARG A 179 4.91 -5.14 -15.24
CA ARG A 179 3.74 -5.72 -15.88
C ARG A 179 2.64 -6.11 -14.91
N SER A 180 3.00 -6.71 -13.77
CA SER A 180 2.08 -7.44 -12.90
C SER A 180 1.75 -6.76 -11.58
N MET A 181 2.51 -5.75 -11.17
CA MET A 181 2.30 -5.10 -9.89
C MET A 181 0.92 -4.46 -9.81
N LYS A 182 0.22 -4.77 -8.72
CA LYS A 182 -1.07 -4.19 -8.36
C LYS A 182 -0.98 -3.50 -7.01
N LYS A 183 -1.82 -2.51 -6.80
CA LYS A 183 -2.08 -1.87 -5.51
C LYS A 183 -3.51 -2.15 -5.07
N THR A 184 -3.72 -2.29 -3.76
CA THR A 184 -5.04 -2.41 -3.16
C THR A 184 -5.51 -1.02 -2.74
N LEU A 185 -6.75 -0.68 -3.08
CA LEU A 185 -7.40 0.58 -2.71
C LEU A 185 -8.10 0.44 -1.35
N PRO A 186 -8.42 1.56 -0.67
CA PRO A 186 -9.12 1.55 0.62
C PRO A 186 -10.49 0.84 0.61
N ASN A 187 -11.10 0.68 -0.56
CA ASN A 187 -12.32 -0.10 -0.75
C ASN A 187 -12.06 -1.60 -1.06
N GLY A 188 -10.80 -2.06 -0.95
CA GLY A 188 -10.40 -3.44 -1.25
C GLY A 188 -10.25 -3.77 -2.74
N GLU A 189 -10.57 -2.85 -3.67
CA GLU A 189 -10.36 -3.04 -5.10
C GLU A 189 -8.86 -3.13 -5.42
N SER A 190 -8.46 -4.09 -6.26
CA SER A 190 -7.07 -4.21 -6.72
C SER A 190 -6.93 -3.69 -8.14
N VAL A 191 -6.12 -2.66 -8.32
CA VAL A 191 -5.84 -2.03 -9.62
C VAL A 191 -4.35 -2.15 -9.97
N TYR A 192 -4.03 -2.06 -11.26
CA TYR A 192 -2.62 -2.06 -11.66
C TYR A 192 -1.91 -0.79 -11.19
N GLN A 193 -0.68 -0.96 -10.67
CA GLN A 193 0.17 0.14 -10.20
C GLN A 193 0.62 1.03 -11.36
N PHE A 194 0.99 0.44 -12.50
CA PHE A 194 1.56 1.15 -13.64
C PHE A 194 0.56 1.29 -14.78
N SER A 195 0.75 2.34 -15.60
CA SER A 195 -0.07 2.60 -16.78
C SER A 195 -0.04 1.44 -17.78
N GLU A 196 -1.05 1.32 -18.63
CA GLU A 196 -1.08 0.30 -19.69
C GLU A 196 0.13 0.42 -20.61
N LYS A 197 0.56 1.66 -20.90
CA LYS A 197 1.76 1.94 -21.70
C LYS A 197 3.01 1.36 -21.04
N ASP A 198 3.21 1.62 -19.75
CA ASP A 198 4.39 1.14 -19.01
C ASP A 198 4.37 -0.39 -18.88
N ARG A 199 3.18 -0.98 -18.66
CA ARG A 199 3.04 -2.45 -18.63
C ARG A 199 3.37 -3.11 -19.98
N LYS A 200 3.13 -2.44 -21.10
CA LYS A 200 3.59 -2.91 -22.42
C LYS A 200 5.13 -2.92 -22.48
N HIS A 201 5.79 -1.87 -21.99
CA HIS A 201 7.26 -1.86 -21.85
C HIS A 201 7.72 -2.98 -20.93
N GLY A 202 7.08 -3.17 -19.77
CA GLY A 202 7.35 -4.29 -18.87
C GLY A 202 7.27 -5.66 -19.57
N THR A 203 6.29 -5.84 -20.46
CA THR A 203 6.15 -7.07 -21.27
C THR A 203 7.35 -7.26 -22.21
N VAL A 204 7.82 -6.20 -22.86
CA VAL A 204 9.01 -6.26 -23.75
C VAL A 204 10.26 -6.62 -22.95
N PHE A 205 10.46 -6.03 -21.76
CA PHE A 205 11.61 -6.36 -20.90
C PHE A 205 11.58 -7.80 -20.41
N LEU A 206 10.41 -8.29 -20.01
CA LEU A 206 10.21 -9.66 -19.55
C LEU A 206 10.59 -10.66 -20.65
N PHE A 207 9.99 -10.56 -21.82
CA PHE A 207 10.23 -11.50 -22.91
C PHE A 207 11.61 -11.31 -23.55
N GLY A 208 12.11 -10.07 -23.62
CA GLY A 208 13.48 -9.79 -24.07
C GLY A 208 14.53 -10.44 -23.15
N GLY A 209 14.35 -10.30 -21.85
CA GLY A 209 15.21 -10.96 -20.86
C GLY A 209 15.19 -12.49 -20.97
N ILE A 210 14.01 -13.10 -21.10
CA ILE A 210 13.83 -14.54 -21.30
C ILE A 210 14.54 -14.99 -22.59
N PHE A 211 14.34 -14.26 -23.69
CA PHE A 211 14.96 -14.57 -24.99
C PHE A 211 16.48 -14.57 -24.89
N PHE A 212 17.10 -13.54 -24.31
CA PHE A 212 18.55 -13.48 -24.15
C PHE A 212 19.08 -14.58 -23.21
N PHE A 213 18.35 -14.86 -22.14
CA PHE A 213 18.73 -15.92 -21.20
C PHE A 213 18.76 -17.30 -21.88
N ILE A 214 17.72 -17.65 -22.65
CA ILE A 214 17.63 -18.90 -23.40
C ILE A 214 18.72 -18.96 -24.49
N PHE A 215 18.92 -17.85 -25.22
CA PHE A 215 19.95 -17.76 -26.25
C PHE A 215 21.34 -18.13 -25.70
N TRP A 216 21.68 -17.63 -24.52
CA TRP A 216 22.94 -17.90 -23.88
C TRP A 216 23.06 -19.34 -23.37
N ILE A 217 22.01 -19.93 -22.82
CA ILE A 217 22.01 -21.35 -22.44
C ILE A 217 22.30 -22.21 -23.66
N LEU A 218 21.62 -21.96 -24.76
CA LEU A 218 21.85 -22.73 -26.01
C LEU A 218 23.25 -22.50 -26.57
N PHE A 219 23.75 -21.27 -26.54
CA PHE A 219 25.09 -20.94 -26.98
C PHE A 219 26.19 -21.71 -26.21
N PHE A 220 26.07 -21.84 -24.91
CA PHE A 220 27.02 -22.58 -24.08
C PHE A 220 26.82 -24.10 -24.16
N ALA A 221 25.59 -24.57 -24.35
CA ALA A 221 25.32 -26.00 -24.48
C ALA A 221 25.78 -26.59 -25.80
N LEU A 222 25.92 -25.76 -26.85
CA LEU A 222 26.37 -26.18 -28.20
C LEU A 222 27.87 -25.96 -28.43
N LYS A 223 28.61 -25.43 -27.46
CA LYS A 223 30.04 -25.19 -27.51
C LYS A 223 30.81 -26.26 -26.73
#